data_25cac85a9ccbcf1f405837383659dea3
#
_entry.id   25cac85a9ccbcf1f405837383659dea3
#
_cell.length_a   1.000
_cell.length_b   1.000
_cell.length_c   1.000
_cell.angle_alpha   90.00
_cell.angle_beta   90.00
_cell.angle_gamma   90.00
#
_symmetry.space_group_name_H-M   'P 1'
#
loop_
_entity.id
_entity.type
_entity.pdbx_description
1 polymer ?
#
loop_
_entity_poly.entity_id
_entity_poly.type
_entity_poly.pdbx_seq_one_letter_code
_entity_poly.pdbx_strand_id
1 'polypeptide(L)'
;VMLAPPNGNTLIRANIWPSADEHMVRASGGDSFVLGLPHDHNFDFLTLGYFGPGYWSDYYEYDYGEVTGWRGEAVPSLRHIGRSRLEPGKLMLYRAHIDVHAQYAADALSVSLNIMHTTGAQGWLDQYRFDLERGEIGAIVSPGPSEAFLKLAVALGSDEALDLASRFARRHPSDRLRLAAWDALAARESDAAARDALWREAEGAGSRLVAMEAKARRAELVGA
;
A
#
# COMPACT_ATOMS: atom_id res chain seq x y z
N VAL A 1 -19.18 -2.67 -2.14
CA VAL A 1 -20.38 -2.34 -1.37
C VAL A 1 -20.33 -3.05 -0.02
N MET A 2 -20.50 -2.30 1.07
CA MET A 2 -20.61 -2.89 2.42
C MET A 2 -21.96 -3.55 2.55
N LEU A 3 -21.99 -4.83 2.96
CA LEU A 3 -23.23 -5.62 3.09
C LEU A 3 -23.77 -5.62 4.51
N ALA A 4 -22.90 -5.49 5.50
CA ALA A 4 -23.28 -5.37 6.90
C ALA A 4 -22.36 -4.37 7.61
N PRO A 5 -22.83 -3.65 8.64
CA PRO A 5 -21.97 -2.82 9.46
C PRO A 5 -20.89 -3.68 10.12
N PRO A 6 -19.71 -3.13 10.41
CA PRO A 6 -18.67 -3.84 11.14
C PRO A 6 -19.21 -4.38 12.48
N ASN A 7 -18.89 -5.65 12.77
CA ASN A 7 -19.23 -6.28 14.03
C ASN A 7 -17.95 -6.83 14.67
N GLY A 8 -17.50 -6.19 15.74
CA GLY A 8 -16.19 -6.46 16.32
C GLY A 8 -15.09 -6.25 15.27
N ASN A 9 -14.30 -7.28 15.05
CA ASN A 9 -13.19 -7.26 14.09
C ASN A 9 -13.59 -7.79 12.69
N THR A 10 -14.89 -7.92 12.40
CA THR A 10 -15.36 -8.51 11.14
C THR A 10 -16.10 -7.48 10.29
N LEU A 11 -15.78 -7.45 9.01
CA LEU A 11 -16.42 -6.64 7.97
C LEU A 11 -16.83 -7.53 6.80
N ILE A 12 -18.06 -7.36 6.31
CA ILE A 12 -18.57 -8.09 5.14
C ILE A 12 -18.86 -7.12 4.00
N ARG A 13 -18.28 -7.38 2.84
CA ARG A 13 -18.49 -6.57 1.64
C ARG A 13 -18.69 -7.41 0.39
N ALA A 14 -19.39 -6.85 -0.60
CA ALA A 14 -19.38 -7.33 -1.97
C ALA A 14 -18.43 -6.46 -2.80
N ASN A 15 -17.59 -7.10 -3.60
CA ASN A 15 -16.79 -6.44 -4.63
C ASN A 15 -17.42 -6.73 -6.00
N ILE A 16 -17.54 -5.68 -6.79
CA ILE A 16 -18.06 -5.74 -8.16
C ILE A 16 -16.86 -5.61 -9.09
N TRP A 17 -16.68 -6.59 -9.97
CA TRP A 17 -15.57 -6.70 -10.90
C TRP A 17 -16.10 -6.53 -12.33
N PRO A 18 -15.97 -5.34 -12.93
CA PRO A 18 -16.35 -5.13 -14.32
C PRO A 18 -15.39 -5.85 -15.27
N SER A 19 -15.84 -6.12 -16.50
CA SER A 19 -14.93 -6.55 -17.56
C SER A 19 -14.05 -5.39 -18.04
N ALA A 20 -12.94 -5.72 -18.70
CA ALA A 20 -12.02 -4.71 -19.23
C ALA A 20 -12.69 -3.75 -20.23
N ASP A 21 -13.72 -4.23 -20.94
CA ASP A 21 -14.42 -3.47 -21.98
C ASP A 21 -15.54 -2.56 -21.44
N GLU A 22 -15.85 -2.64 -20.17
CA GLU A 22 -16.88 -1.79 -19.58
C GLU A 22 -16.46 -0.32 -19.53
N HIS A 23 -17.44 0.56 -19.78
CA HIS A 23 -17.21 2.00 -19.82
C HIS A 23 -16.53 2.54 -18.56
N MET A 24 -16.89 2.03 -17.40
CA MET A 24 -16.31 2.49 -16.12
C MET A 24 -14.82 2.16 -16.01
N VAL A 25 -14.36 1.01 -16.53
CA VAL A 25 -12.94 0.64 -16.54
C VAL A 25 -12.18 1.51 -17.54
N ARG A 26 -12.75 1.72 -18.73
CA ARG A 26 -12.13 2.60 -19.75
C ARG A 26 -12.04 4.06 -19.30
N ALA A 27 -13.03 4.54 -18.55
CA ALA A 27 -13.07 5.92 -18.07
C ALA A 27 -12.16 6.17 -16.86
N SER A 28 -12.03 5.19 -15.95
CA SER A 28 -11.31 5.35 -14.67
C SER A 28 -9.92 4.72 -14.66
N GLY A 29 -9.61 3.89 -15.67
CA GLY A 29 -8.38 3.08 -15.70
C GLY A 29 -8.46 1.82 -14.84
N GLY A 30 -7.67 0.80 -15.20
CA GLY A 30 -7.60 -0.48 -14.47
C GLY A 30 -7.12 -0.34 -13.03
N ASP A 31 -6.27 0.63 -12.77
CA ASP A 31 -5.71 0.91 -11.44
C ASP A 31 -6.79 1.24 -10.40
N SER A 32 -7.87 1.92 -10.81
CA SER A 32 -9.02 2.21 -9.95
C SER A 32 -9.75 0.96 -9.45
N PHE A 33 -9.56 -0.16 -10.14
CA PHE A 33 -10.08 -1.49 -9.80
C PHE A 33 -8.98 -2.43 -9.30
N VAL A 34 -7.77 -1.93 -9.06
CA VAL A 34 -6.59 -2.70 -8.62
C VAL A 34 -6.22 -3.84 -9.58
N LEU A 35 -6.59 -3.68 -10.88
CA LEU A 35 -6.33 -4.69 -11.90
C LEU A 35 -4.86 -4.66 -12.33
N GLY A 36 -4.22 -5.83 -12.39
CA GLY A 36 -2.82 -5.99 -12.77
C GLY A 36 -1.81 -5.47 -11.76
N LEU A 37 -2.25 -5.07 -10.56
CA LEU A 37 -1.37 -4.56 -9.51
C LEU A 37 -1.04 -5.68 -8.51
N PRO A 38 0.20 -6.20 -8.50
CA PRO A 38 0.61 -7.18 -7.50
C PRO A 38 0.69 -6.52 -6.12
N HIS A 39 -0.09 -7.00 -5.16
CA HIS A 39 -0.12 -6.46 -3.81
C HIS A 39 -0.46 -7.52 -2.78
N ASP A 40 -0.03 -7.30 -1.53
CA ASP A 40 -0.46 -8.05 -0.37
C ASP A 40 -1.61 -7.35 0.36
N HIS A 41 -1.96 -7.89 1.50
CA HIS A 41 -2.92 -7.29 2.42
C HIS A 41 -2.38 -7.30 3.84
N ASN A 42 -2.69 -6.24 4.60
CA ASN A 42 -2.40 -6.18 6.04
C ASN A 42 -3.57 -6.68 6.90
N PHE A 43 -4.47 -7.47 6.32
CA PHE A 43 -5.60 -8.13 6.97
C PHE A 43 -5.89 -9.47 6.29
N ASP A 44 -6.36 -10.43 7.08
CA ASP A 44 -6.86 -11.69 6.55
C ASP A 44 -8.26 -11.51 5.97
N PHE A 45 -8.57 -12.19 4.88
CA PHE A 45 -9.93 -12.24 4.38
C PHE A 45 -10.26 -13.53 3.63
N LEU A 46 -11.50 -13.94 3.80
CA LEU A 46 -12.11 -15.01 3.03
C LEU A 46 -12.88 -14.40 1.88
N THR A 47 -12.69 -14.88 0.67
CA THR A 47 -13.45 -14.45 -0.52
C THR A 47 -14.18 -15.61 -1.16
N LEU A 48 -15.42 -15.35 -1.58
CA LEU A 48 -16.28 -16.30 -2.30
C LEU A 48 -16.62 -15.73 -3.67
N GLY A 49 -16.35 -16.46 -4.75
CA GLY A 49 -16.94 -16.18 -6.05
C GLY A 49 -18.45 -16.35 -5.99
N TYR A 50 -19.21 -15.27 -6.21
CA TYR A 50 -20.66 -15.27 -6.02
C TYR A 50 -21.42 -15.25 -7.34
N PHE A 51 -21.02 -14.39 -8.27
CA PHE A 51 -21.72 -14.18 -9.54
C PHE A 51 -20.76 -13.92 -10.68
N GLY A 52 -21.18 -14.26 -11.93
CA GLY A 52 -20.44 -14.05 -13.16
C GLY A 52 -19.34 -15.09 -13.38
N PRO A 53 -18.53 -14.94 -14.45
CA PRO A 53 -17.49 -15.91 -14.75
C PRO A 53 -16.34 -15.93 -13.73
N GLY A 54 -16.25 -14.92 -12.86
CA GLY A 54 -15.10 -14.71 -11.98
C GLY A 54 -13.89 -14.13 -12.71
N TYR A 55 -12.83 -13.86 -11.97
CA TYR A 55 -11.59 -13.26 -12.49
C TYR A 55 -10.38 -14.14 -12.18
N TRP A 56 -9.36 -14.05 -13.01
CA TRP A 56 -8.09 -14.74 -12.81
C TRP A 56 -7.16 -13.92 -11.92
N SER A 57 -6.36 -14.62 -11.11
CA SER A 57 -5.26 -13.99 -10.39
C SER A 57 -4.03 -14.88 -10.43
N ASP A 58 -2.86 -14.25 -10.53
CA ASP A 58 -1.59 -14.87 -10.17
C ASP A 58 -1.34 -14.69 -8.69
N TYR A 59 -0.86 -15.75 -8.03
CA TYR A 59 -0.61 -15.80 -6.60
C TYR A 59 0.86 -15.99 -6.33
N TYR A 60 1.33 -15.25 -5.34
CA TYR A 60 2.70 -15.31 -4.84
C TYR A 60 2.66 -15.36 -3.32
N GLU A 61 3.76 -15.78 -2.73
CA GLU A 61 4.01 -15.69 -1.29
C GLU A 61 5.34 -15.02 -1.05
N TYR A 62 5.49 -14.39 0.10
CA TYR A 62 6.73 -13.79 0.57
C TYR A 62 6.81 -13.83 2.09
N ASP A 63 7.99 -13.53 2.66
CA ASP A 63 8.20 -13.37 4.10
C ASP A 63 8.25 -11.88 4.45
N TYR A 64 7.21 -11.41 5.12
CA TYR A 64 7.10 -10.02 5.58
C TYR A 64 8.24 -9.61 6.52
N GLY A 65 8.78 -10.55 7.31
CA GLY A 65 9.87 -10.30 8.24
C GLY A 65 11.21 -10.00 7.58
N GLU A 66 11.38 -10.34 6.29
CA GLU A 66 12.61 -10.08 5.54
C GLU A 66 12.73 -8.64 5.01
N VAL A 67 11.63 -7.90 4.97
CA VAL A 67 11.58 -6.58 4.36
C VAL A 67 11.37 -5.46 5.39
N THR A 68 11.87 -4.29 5.06
CA THR A 68 11.65 -3.06 5.84
C THR A 68 10.60 -2.17 5.19
N GLY A 69 10.41 -2.26 3.87
CA GLY A 69 9.30 -1.67 3.15
C GLY A 69 9.64 -0.39 2.35
N TRP A 70 10.91 -0.11 2.02
CA TRP A 70 11.21 1.02 1.14
C TRP A 70 11.04 0.64 -0.34
N ARG A 71 10.75 1.62 -1.18
CA ARG A 71 10.63 1.45 -2.62
C ARG A 71 11.96 1.00 -3.26
N GLY A 72 11.95 -0.11 -3.97
CA GLY A 72 13.13 -0.73 -4.58
C GLY A 72 13.86 -1.70 -3.64
N GLU A 73 13.27 -2.06 -2.49
CA GLU A 73 13.81 -3.12 -1.64
C GLU A 73 13.57 -4.48 -2.27
N ALA A 74 14.65 -5.26 -2.44
CA ALA A 74 14.55 -6.63 -2.94
C ALA A 74 13.78 -7.53 -1.95
N VAL A 75 12.95 -8.42 -2.48
CA VAL A 75 12.14 -9.39 -1.72
C VAL A 75 12.56 -10.81 -2.13
N PRO A 76 13.65 -11.36 -1.55
CA PRO A 76 14.22 -12.63 -1.98
C PRO A 76 13.27 -13.82 -1.84
N SER A 77 12.35 -13.77 -0.87
CA SER A 77 11.37 -14.83 -0.63
C SER A 77 10.15 -14.77 -1.57
N LEU A 78 10.01 -13.72 -2.40
CA LEU A 78 8.87 -13.58 -3.30
C LEU A 78 8.87 -14.70 -4.35
N ARG A 79 7.86 -15.57 -4.29
CA ARG A 79 7.77 -16.73 -5.16
C ARG A 79 6.38 -16.90 -5.75
N HIS A 80 6.30 -17.23 -7.01
CA HIS A 80 5.04 -17.58 -7.68
C HIS A 80 4.52 -18.92 -7.17
N ILE A 81 3.23 -18.95 -6.79
CA ILE A 81 2.55 -20.15 -6.29
C ILE A 81 1.69 -20.78 -7.38
N GLY A 82 1.07 -19.95 -8.22
CA GLY A 82 0.22 -20.41 -9.30
C GLY A 82 -0.79 -19.39 -9.76
N ARG A 83 -1.60 -19.78 -10.74
CA ARG A 83 -2.73 -19.00 -11.27
C ARG A 83 -4.03 -19.71 -10.97
N SER A 84 -5.05 -18.96 -10.58
CA SER A 84 -6.36 -19.52 -10.28
C SER A 84 -7.48 -18.52 -10.59
N ARG A 85 -8.67 -19.04 -10.90
CA ARG A 85 -9.86 -18.22 -11.14
C ARG A 85 -10.79 -18.26 -9.94
N LEU A 86 -11.30 -17.12 -9.53
CA LEU A 86 -12.34 -17.03 -8.51
C LEU A 86 -13.72 -17.17 -9.16
N GLU A 87 -14.06 -18.38 -9.57
CA GLU A 87 -15.34 -18.74 -10.17
C GLU A 87 -16.44 -18.88 -9.10
N PRO A 88 -17.73 -18.89 -9.50
CA PRO A 88 -18.83 -19.06 -8.56
C PRO A 88 -18.72 -20.32 -7.71
N GLY A 89 -18.92 -20.17 -6.41
CA GLY A 89 -18.79 -21.22 -5.43
C GLY A 89 -17.37 -21.48 -4.91
N LYS A 90 -16.35 -20.94 -5.55
CA LYS A 90 -14.98 -21.07 -5.08
C LYS A 90 -14.73 -20.16 -3.89
N LEU A 91 -14.13 -20.75 -2.86
CA LEU A 91 -13.75 -20.08 -1.63
C LEU A 91 -12.22 -20.01 -1.56
N MET A 92 -11.67 -18.84 -1.22
CA MET A 92 -10.23 -18.61 -1.06
C MET A 92 -9.96 -17.80 0.21
N LEU A 93 -8.92 -18.20 0.94
CA LEU A 93 -8.39 -17.43 2.07
C LEU A 93 -7.15 -16.66 1.62
N TYR A 94 -7.09 -15.37 1.94
CA TYR A 94 -5.92 -14.54 1.83
C TYR A 94 -5.38 -14.23 3.21
N ARG A 95 -4.10 -14.59 3.44
CA ARG A 95 -3.40 -14.39 4.71
C ARG A 95 -2.66 -13.05 4.68
N ALA A 96 -2.87 -12.26 5.70
CA ALA A 96 -2.17 -10.99 5.87
C ALA A 96 -0.65 -11.19 5.81
N HIS A 97 0.05 -10.29 5.12
CA HIS A 97 1.52 -10.24 5.07
C HIS A 97 2.22 -11.50 4.53
N ILE A 98 1.48 -12.38 3.87
CA ILE A 98 2.00 -13.60 3.26
C ILE A 98 1.60 -13.69 1.80
N ASP A 99 0.28 -13.56 1.54
CA ASP A 99 -0.26 -13.78 0.20
C ASP A 99 -0.23 -12.48 -0.61
N VAL A 100 0.43 -12.55 -1.76
CA VAL A 100 0.45 -11.50 -2.77
C VAL A 100 -0.36 -11.97 -3.96
N HIS A 101 -1.17 -11.11 -4.52
CA HIS A 101 -1.89 -11.44 -5.75
C HIS A 101 -1.91 -10.29 -6.76
N ALA A 102 -1.96 -10.66 -8.05
CA ALA A 102 -2.23 -9.77 -9.16
C ALA A 102 -3.50 -10.26 -9.85
N GLN A 103 -4.58 -9.49 -9.75
CA GLN A 103 -5.87 -9.86 -10.33
C GLN A 103 -6.07 -9.23 -11.70
N TYR A 104 -6.73 -9.96 -12.60
CA TYR A 104 -7.02 -9.52 -13.95
C TYR A 104 -8.51 -9.25 -14.11
N ALA A 105 -8.87 -8.41 -15.09
CA ALA A 105 -10.27 -8.14 -15.39
C ALA A 105 -11.03 -9.45 -15.69
N ALA A 106 -12.26 -9.54 -15.24
CA ALA A 106 -13.16 -10.64 -15.57
C ALA A 106 -13.59 -10.56 -17.03
N ASP A 107 -13.99 -11.69 -17.63
CA ASP A 107 -14.52 -11.73 -19.00
C ASP A 107 -15.90 -11.04 -19.11
N ALA A 108 -16.65 -10.96 -18.00
CA ALA A 108 -17.92 -10.25 -17.85
C ALA A 108 -18.09 -9.83 -16.40
N LEU A 109 -19.10 -8.99 -16.13
CA LEU A 109 -19.42 -8.55 -14.78
C LEU A 109 -19.42 -9.73 -13.78
N SER A 110 -18.61 -9.60 -12.77
CA SER A 110 -18.46 -10.61 -11.70
C SER A 110 -18.60 -9.98 -10.33
N VAL A 111 -19.02 -10.78 -9.34
CA VAL A 111 -19.17 -10.34 -7.96
C VAL A 111 -18.51 -11.35 -7.04
N SER A 112 -17.75 -10.87 -6.09
CA SER A 112 -17.24 -11.66 -4.96
C SER A 112 -17.75 -11.12 -3.63
N LEU A 113 -17.94 -12.02 -2.67
CA LEU A 113 -18.28 -11.70 -1.29
C LEU A 113 -17.05 -11.91 -0.41
N ASN A 114 -16.72 -10.91 0.40
CA ASN A 114 -15.54 -10.95 1.24
C ASN A 114 -15.93 -10.80 2.71
N ILE A 115 -15.39 -11.69 3.53
CA ILE A 115 -15.41 -11.59 5.00
C ILE A 115 -13.99 -11.21 5.41
N MET A 116 -13.82 -10.01 5.93
CA MET A 116 -12.52 -9.44 6.29
C MET A 116 -12.37 -9.44 7.81
N HIS A 117 -11.19 -9.86 8.26
CA HIS A 117 -10.81 -9.76 9.67
C HIS A 117 -9.90 -8.55 9.86
N THR A 118 -10.35 -7.57 10.64
CA THR A 118 -9.62 -6.34 10.92
C THR A 118 -9.07 -6.36 12.34
N THR A 119 -7.84 -5.89 12.51
CA THR A 119 -7.19 -5.80 13.83
C THR A 119 -6.60 -4.42 14.05
N GLY A 120 -6.36 -4.03 15.29
CA GLY A 120 -5.66 -2.77 15.60
C GLY A 120 -4.23 -2.72 15.08
N ALA A 121 -3.61 -3.87 14.81
CA ALA A 121 -2.27 -3.97 14.25
C ALA A 121 -2.15 -3.43 12.80
N GLN A 122 -3.25 -3.42 12.04
CA GLN A 122 -3.26 -2.88 10.66
C GLN A 122 -2.76 -1.44 10.56
N GLY A 123 -2.95 -0.63 11.61
CA GLY A 123 -2.44 0.74 11.65
C GLY A 123 -0.92 0.85 11.78
N TRP A 124 -0.23 -0.24 12.11
CA TRP A 124 1.21 -0.30 12.35
C TRP A 124 1.97 -1.11 11.31
N LEU A 125 1.29 -1.98 10.58
CA LEU A 125 1.87 -2.86 9.58
C LEU A 125 1.53 -2.38 8.18
N ASP A 126 2.52 -2.42 7.29
CA ASP A 126 2.37 -1.93 5.94
C ASP A 126 1.72 -2.96 5.03
N GLN A 127 1.09 -2.46 3.99
CA GLN A 127 0.65 -3.21 2.82
C GLN A 127 1.46 -2.75 1.63
N TYR A 128 1.98 -3.68 0.82
CA TYR A 128 2.90 -3.39 -0.26
C TYR A 128 2.31 -3.68 -1.64
N ARG A 129 2.74 -2.89 -2.61
CA ARG A 129 2.71 -3.23 -4.01
C ARG A 129 4.08 -3.73 -4.42
N PHE A 130 4.13 -4.76 -5.26
CA PHE A 130 5.36 -5.39 -5.71
C PHE A 130 5.65 -5.08 -7.18
N ASP A 131 6.92 -4.97 -7.53
CA ASP A 131 7.43 -5.07 -8.89
C ASP A 131 7.88 -6.53 -9.09
N LEU A 132 7.07 -7.32 -9.78
CA LEU A 132 7.32 -8.75 -9.98
C LEU A 132 8.49 -9.02 -10.94
N GLU A 133 8.79 -8.10 -11.86
CA GLU A 133 9.89 -8.26 -12.81
C GLU A 133 11.23 -8.10 -12.10
N ARG A 134 11.30 -7.17 -11.16
CA ARG A 134 12.51 -6.89 -10.38
C ARG A 134 12.58 -7.68 -9.07
N GLY A 135 11.47 -8.25 -8.62
CA GLY A 135 11.39 -8.87 -7.30
C GLY A 135 11.56 -7.89 -6.14
N GLU A 136 10.95 -6.70 -6.27
CA GLU A 136 11.15 -5.57 -5.35
C GLU A 136 9.82 -5.03 -4.82
N ILE A 137 9.88 -4.31 -3.69
CA ILE A 137 8.75 -3.48 -3.22
C ILE A 137 8.62 -2.28 -4.15
N GLY A 138 7.47 -2.14 -4.80
CA GLY A 138 7.16 -1.03 -5.69
C GLY A 138 6.61 0.19 -4.96
N ALA A 139 5.79 -0.01 -3.93
CA ALA A 139 5.20 1.07 -3.12
C ALA A 139 4.56 0.54 -1.84
N ILE A 140 4.36 1.44 -0.86
CA ILE A 140 3.45 1.24 0.27
C ILE A 140 2.05 1.70 -0.17
N VAL A 141 1.02 0.86 0.00
CA VAL A 141 -0.35 1.11 -0.50
C VAL A 141 -1.39 1.29 0.62
N SER A 142 -0.94 1.36 1.88
CA SER A 142 -1.78 1.57 3.06
C SER A 142 -1.45 2.85 3.83
N PRO A 143 -1.46 4.05 3.20
CA PRO A 143 -1.20 5.29 3.92
C PRO A 143 -2.28 5.50 4.99
N GLY A 144 -1.83 5.79 6.21
CA GLY A 144 -2.73 6.04 7.34
C GLY A 144 -3.34 7.45 7.30
N PRO A 145 -4.53 7.65 7.90
CA PRO A 145 -5.12 8.97 8.00
C PRO A 145 -4.23 9.96 8.78
N SER A 146 -3.45 9.49 9.75
CA SER A 146 -2.50 10.31 10.53
C SER A 146 -1.40 10.90 9.66
N GLU A 147 -0.92 10.17 8.64
CA GLU A 147 0.09 10.66 7.69
C GLU A 147 -0.48 11.76 6.79
N ALA A 148 -1.69 11.54 6.26
CA ALA A 148 -2.38 12.54 5.45
C ALA A 148 -2.70 13.80 6.26
N PHE A 149 -3.18 13.63 7.50
CA PHE A 149 -3.48 14.74 8.39
C PHE A 149 -2.21 15.54 8.76
N LEU A 150 -1.11 14.87 9.05
CA LEU A 150 0.16 15.53 9.35
C LEU A 150 0.64 16.36 8.16
N LYS A 151 0.63 15.80 6.95
CA LYS A 151 1.01 16.50 5.72
C LYS A 151 0.13 17.73 5.48
N LEU A 152 -1.17 17.60 5.68
CA LEU A 152 -2.12 18.71 5.56
C LEU A 152 -1.86 19.80 6.61
N ALA A 153 -1.68 19.43 7.87
CA ALA A 153 -1.44 20.38 8.97
C ALA A 153 -0.14 21.18 8.74
N VAL A 154 0.92 20.53 8.29
CA VAL A 154 2.18 21.18 7.93
C VAL A 154 2.00 22.10 6.72
N ALA A 155 1.24 21.69 5.70
CA ALA A 155 0.96 22.52 4.53
C ALA A 155 0.18 23.80 4.87
N LEU A 156 -0.72 23.75 5.87
CA LEU A 156 -1.43 24.91 6.40
C LEU A 156 -0.52 25.87 7.19
N GLY A 157 0.64 25.41 7.67
CA GLY A 157 1.74 26.26 8.09
C GLY A 157 1.66 26.82 9.51
N SER A 158 0.96 26.17 10.46
CA SER A 158 1.06 26.60 11.86
C SER A 158 2.40 26.19 12.48
N ASP A 159 2.92 27.01 13.41
CA ASP A 159 4.18 26.74 14.10
C ASP A 159 4.10 25.42 14.89
N GLU A 160 2.96 25.14 15.52
CA GLU A 160 2.73 23.89 16.24
C GLU A 160 2.78 22.65 15.32
N ALA A 161 2.27 22.76 14.11
CA ALA A 161 2.32 21.65 13.12
C ALA A 161 3.76 21.40 12.65
N LEU A 162 4.54 22.47 12.45
CA LEU A 162 5.95 22.36 12.09
C LEU A 162 6.78 21.75 13.21
N ASP A 163 6.57 22.17 14.45
CA ASP A 163 7.22 21.60 15.64
C ASP A 163 6.86 20.13 15.82
N LEU A 164 5.57 19.78 15.64
CA LEU A 164 5.10 18.40 15.70
C LEU A 164 5.77 17.53 14.63
N ALA A 165 5.77 18.00 13.38
CA ALA A 165 6.42 17.29 12.29
C ALA A 165 7.93 17.11 12.54
N SER A 166 8.61 18.12 13.03
CA SER A 166 10.02 18.06 13.38
C SER A 166 10.31 17.02 14.47
N ARG A 167 9.45 16.89 15.47
CA ARG A 167 9.57 15.87 16.51
C ARG A 167 9.25 14.48 15.97
N PHE A 168 8.21 14.35 15.15
CA PHE A 168 7.82 13.06 14.57
C PHE A 168 8.88 12.53 13.60
N ALA A 169 9.43 13.38 12.74
CA ALA A 169 10.50 13.03 11.83
C ALA A 169 11.68 12.34 12.54
N ARG A 170 12.05 12.83 13.72
CA ARG A 170 13.23 12.35 14.45
C ARG A 170 12.96 11.25 15.47
N ARG A 171 11.74 11.13 16.03
CA ARG A 171 11.51 10.33 17.24
C ARG A 171 10.22 9.52 17.27
N HIS A 172 9.38 9.57 16.23
CA HIS A 172 8.13 8.80 16.23
C HIS A 172 8.43 7.29 16.16
N PRO A 173 7.70 6.42 16.90
CA PRO A 173 7.92 4.96 16.85
C PRO A 173 7.55 4.32 15.48
N SER A 174 6.62 4.90 14.73
CA SER A 174 6.28 4.45 13.37
C SER A 174 7.22 5.09 12.37
N ASP A 175 8.00 4.27 11.65
CA ASP A 175 8.90 4.73 10.59
C ASP A 175 8.15 5.37 9.41
N ARG A 176 6.94 4.88 9.10
CA ARG A 176 6.06 5.52 8.10
C ARG A 176 5.69 6.95 8.48
N LEU A 177 5.30 7.17 9.75
CA LEU A 177 4.93 8.51 10.19
C LEU A 177 6.15 9.42 10.29
N ARG A 178 7.35 8.87 10.58
CA ARG A 178 8.62 9.60 10.47
C ARG A 178 8.87 10.03 9.03
N LEU A 179 8.74 9.12 8.06
CA LEU A 179 8.90 9.43 6.64
C LEU A 179 7.89 10.48 6.17
N ALA A 180 6.61 10.35 6.55
CA ALA A 180 5.58 11.33 6.23
C ALA A 180 5.88 12.72 6.81
N ALA A 181 6.48 12.79 7.98
CA ALA A 181 6.92 14.04 8.58
C ALA A 181 8.09 14.66 7.83
N TRP A 182 9.10 13.89 7.43
CA TRP A 182 10.19 14.37 6.56
C TRP A 182 9.68 14.84 5.21
N ASP A 183 8.76 14.10 4.57
CA ASP A 183 8.09 14.51 3.33
C ASP A 183 7.38 15.86 3.50
N ALA A 184 6.63 16.02 4.59
CA ALA A 184 5.88 17.25 4.85
C ALA A 184 6.79 18.45 5.06
N LEU A 185 7.90 18.29 5.80
CA LEU A 185 8.88 19.34 6.01
C LEU A 185 9.60 19.70 4.70
N ALA A 186 10.05 18.70 3.94
CA ALA A 186 10.73 18.90 2.66
C ALA A 186 9.84 19.58 1.61
N ALA A 187 8.53 19.30 1.62
CA ALA A 187 7.57 19.92 0.71
C ALA A 187 7.39 21.44 0.93
N ARG A 188 7.77 21.95 2.10
CA ARG A 188 7.73 23.39 2.38
C ARG A 188 8.97 24.13 1.90
N GLU A 189 10.08 23.43 1.68
CA GLU A 189 11.30 24.04 1.20
C GLU A 189 11.21 24.30 -0.32
N SER A 190 11.32 25.54 -0.70
CA SER A 190 11.37 25.94 -2.12
C SER A 190 12.75 25.74 -2.74
N ASP A 191 13.81 25.82 -1.92
CA ASP A 191 15.18 25.65 -2.35
C ASP A 191 15.62 24.17 -2.38
N ALA A 192 16.22 23.75 -3.50
CA ALA A 192 16.67 22.37 -3.70
C ALA A 192 17.81 21.99 -2.72
N ALA A 193 18.70 22.93 -2.40
CA ALA A 193 19.79 22.68 -1.46
C ALA A 193 19.29 22.50 -0.03
N ALA A 194 18.28 23.27 0.38
CA ALA A 194 17.61 23.11 1.68
C ALA A 194 16.88 21.77 1.76
N ARG A 195 16.19 21.35 0.68
CA ARG A 195 15.55 20.02 0.60
C ARG A 195 16.60 18.89 0.69
N ASP A 196 17.71 19.01 -0.03
CA ASP A 196 18.80 18.01 0.06
C ASP A 196 19.36 17.91 1.49
N ALA A 197 19.53 19.05 2.17
CA ALA A 197 20.02 19.08 3.55
C ALA A 197 19.04 18.35 4.51
N LEU A 198 17.73 18.57 4.37
CA LEU A 198 16.71 17.84 5.15
C LEU A 198 16.78 16.33 4.88
N TRP A 199 16.85 15.91 3.64
CA TRP A 199 16.96 14.48 3.33
C TRP A 199 18.28 13.87 3.78
N ARG A 200 19.37 14.63 3.78
CA ARG A 200 20.65 14.17 4.35
C ARG A 200 20.55 13.96 5.87
N GLU A 201 19.82 14.82 6.58
CA GLU A 201 19.53 14.62 7.99
C GLU A 201 18.66 13.36 8.22
N ALA A 202 17.65 13.15 7.35
CA ALA A 202 16.77 11.98 7.40
C ALA A 202 17.54 10.66 7.20
N GLU A 203 18.56 10.61 6.36
CA GLU A 203 19.43 9.43 6.20
C GLU A 203 20.08 9.01 7.54
N GLY A 204 20.40 9.96 8.40
CA GLY A 204 21.00 9.73 9.72
C GLY A 204 20.01 9.51 10.85
N ALA A 205 18.70 9.47 10.58
CA ALA A 205 17.66 9.49 11.63
C ALA A 205 17.45 8.16 12.36
N GLY A 206 18.24 7.11 12.06
CA GLY A 206 18.20 5.83 12.78
C GLY A 206 17.05 4.89 12.39
N SER A 207 16.42 5.10 11.24
CA SER A 207 15.46 4.21 10.60
C SER A 207 15.95 3.80 9.23
N ARG A 208 16.01 2.49 8.95
CA ARG A 208 16.44 1.98 7.64
C ARG A 208 15.49 2.40 6.53
N LEU A 209 14.17 2.31 6.77
CA LEU A 209 13.15 2.76 5.83
C LEU A 209 13.36 4.24 5.48
N VAL A 210 13.43 5.10 6.49
CA VAL A 210 13.61 6.55 6.28
C VAL A 210 14.93 6.85 5.55
N ALA A 211 16.02 6.18 5.91
CA ALA A 211 17.33 6.39 5.30
C ALA A 211 17.33 6.01 3.81
N MET A 212 16.73 4.89 3.44
CA MET A 212 16.69 4.43 2.05
C MET A 212 15.77 5.31 1.19
N GLU A 213 14.62 5.67 1.73
CA GLU A 213 13.68 6.58 1.07
C GLU A 213 14.28 8.00 0.92
N ALA A 214 15.03 8.48 1.91
CA ALA A 214 15.73 9.77 1.83
C ALA A 214 16.81 9.76 0.73
N LYS A 215 17.60 8.69 0.62
CA LYS A 215 18.58 8.53 -0.47
C LYS A 215 17.92 8.57 -1.85
N ALA A 216 16.78 7.88 -2.02
CA ALA A 216 16.03 7.90 -3.27
C ALA A 216 15.57 9.31 -3.64
N ARG A 217 15.00 10.07 -2.68
CA ARG A 217 14.57 11.45 -2.89
C ARG A 217 15.72 12.41 -3.21
N ARG A 218 16.88 12.21 -2.60
CA ARG A 218 18.09 12.99 -2.91
C ARG A 218 18.58 12.73 -4.33
N ALA A 219 18.57 11.47 -4.77
CA ALA A 219 18.93 11.12 -6.14
C ALA A 219 17.98 11.77 -7.16
N GLU A 220 16.68 11.83 -6.87
CA GLU A 220 15.68 12.50 -7.71
C GLU A 220 15.95 14.03 -7.80
N LEU A 221 16.41 14.68 -6.72
CA LEU A 221 16.75 16.11 -6.73
C LEU A 221 17.99 16.44 -7.61
N VAL A 222 18.92 15.51 -7.76
CA VAL A 222 20.12 15.69 -8.60
C VAL A 222 19.82 15.44 -10.07
N GLY A 223 18.80 14.63 -10.38
CA GLY A 223 18.41 14.28 -11.75
C GLY A 223 17.36 15.20 -12.38
N ALA A 224 16.82 16.17 -11.63
CA ALA A 224 15.83 17.16 -12.06
C ALA A 224 16.49 18.50 -12.38
#